data_79f7af141e5bc6f3085cfc4e648b895c
#
_entry.id   79f7af141e5bc6f3085cfc4e648b895c
#
_cell.length_a   1.000
_cell.length_b   1.000
_cell.length_c   1.000
_cell.angle_alpha   90.00
_cell.angle_beta   90.00
_cell.angle_gamma   90.00
#
_symmetry.space_group_name_H-M   'P 1'
#
loop_
_entity.id
_entity.type
_entity.pdbx_description
1 polymer ?
#
loop_
_entity_poly.entity_id
_entity_poly.type
_entity_poly.pdbx_seq_one_letter_code
_entity_poly.pdbx_strand_id
1 'polypeptide(L)'
;NIVEYVADGSEYSVNSHDWINKDFVITAKEGYNLSLTDTANGVWVDSLTASDETGNGKLIFYVKNTETGIISAAVTENYKIDKTAPTGEVKMNERTAFQKFINTITFGLFFKDDVHVKLTATDEASGVKSVMYFKSDRILTDEEVRAITDWTDNSDFDIEAKDMDKFVIYVRIEDNAGNVTLIGSDGATFDTTAPEIVGVENDKTYYVTKKVAIDDENLASVTLNGETVEDVFTLVGDKDATYVIRTEDKAGNVTEYTVYMKPISSITDAISAITADNVKSSDAETISSVERQILDIAEAFDDGESTEDEWNKLTAAAAKCKDLNKRIAEVADEISRLTDAVNGYDIDKVTSADKADVEKLISDIDTLLDGDNLTESERAALEALKGTARALLDRIAAAKDAAEADEIKAVDGITKDNVKLEDKEALETAEKALEGALRDFDGNYTDKEQEDLETRLETVKAALAAIGNAEKAAEEIGKLPSADD
;
A
#
# COMPACT_ATOMS: atom_id res chain seq x y z
N ASN A 1 50.16 -40.31 -45.92
CA ASN A 1 50.60 -41.67 -46.17
C ASN A 1 52.14 -41.74 -45.99
N ILE A 2 52.59 -42.71 -45.25
CA ILE A 2 54.01 -43.00 -45.06
C ILE A 2 54.48 -43.92 -46.19
N VAL A 3 55.68 -43.69 -46.73
CA VAL A 3 56.32 -44.57 -47.74
C VAL A 3 57.46 -45.24 -47.05
N GLU A 4 57.41 -46.57 -47.06
CA GLU A 4 58.48 -47.39 -46.49
C GLU A 4 59.10 -48.28 -47.54
N TYR A 5 60.37 -48.59 -47.34
CA TYR A 5 61.15 -49.45 -48.23
C TYR A 5 61.69 -50.63 -47.41
N VAL A 6 61.46 -51.82 -47.91
CA VAL A 6 62.03 -53.03 -47.30
C VAL A 6 63.42 -53.26 -47.84
N ALA A 7 64.33 -53.87 -47.07
CA ALA A 7 65.74 -54.01 -47.37
C ALA A 7 66.04 -54.85 -48.65
N ASP A 8 65.06 -55.59 -49.14
CA ASP A 8 65.17 -56.37 -50.39
C ASP A 8 64.73 -55.60 -51.67
N GLY A 9 64.45 -54.28 -51.54
CA GLY A 9 63.99 -53.43 -52.60
C GLY A 9 62.47 -53.45 -52.82
N SER A 10 61.70 -54.15 -51.99
CA SER A 10 60.22 -54.10 -52.01
C SER A 10 59.74 -52.78 -51.52
N GLU A 11 58.70 -52.26 -52.14
CA GLU A 11 58.11 -50.98 -51.79
C GLU A 11 56.62 -51.09 -51.52
N TYR A 12 56.17 -50.40 -50.52
CA TYR A 12 54.72 -50.25 -50.17
C TYR A 12 54.48 -48.90 -49.52
N SER A 13 53.20 -48.53 -49.36
CA SER A 13 52.79 -47.36 -48.65
C SER A 13 51.70 -47.73 -47.64
N VAL A 14 51.71 -47.05 -46.50
CA VAL A 14 50.68 -47.17 -45.43
C VAL A 14 49.96 -45.87 -45.23
N ASN A 15 48.74 -45.95 -44.76
CA ASN A 15 47.97 -44.75 -44.50
C ASN A 15 48.39 -44.06 -43.17
N SER A 16 48.76 -44.79 -42.11
CA SER A 16 49.24 -44.24 -40.84
C SER A 16 49.70 -45.38 -39.90
N HIS A 17 50.70 -45.07 -39.03
CA HIS A 17 51.05 -45.91 -37.87
C HIS A 17 50.45 -45.36 -36.55
N ASP A 18 49.85 -44.17 -36.59
CA ASP A 18 49.10 -43.57 -35.47
C ASP A 18 47.65 -44.06 -35.48
N TRP A 19 46.83 -43.63 -34.48
CA TRP A 19 45.43 -43.89 -34.47
C TRP A 19 44.74 -43.31 -35.71
N ILE A 20 43.84 -44.08 -36.33
CA ILE A 20 43.07 -43.70 -37.52
C ILE A 20 41.60 -44.11 -37.34
N ASN A 21 40.70 -43.37 -37.92
CA ASN A 21 39.23 -43.64 -37.89
C ASN A 21 38.73 -44.34 -39.20
N LYS A 22 39.61 -44.94 -39.90
CA LYS A 22 39.30 -45.64 -41.13
C LYS A 22 40.17 -46.92 -41.21
N ASP A 23 39.90 -47.75 -42.23
CA ASP A 23 40.69 -48.95 -42.44
C ASP A 23 42.18 -48.65 -42.61
N PHE A 24 43.00 -49.50 -42.04
CA PHE A 24 44.41 -49.47 -42.24
C PHE A 24 44.69 -50.15 -43.56
N VAL A 25 45.25 -49.44 -44.49
CA VAL A 25 45.53 -49.94 -45.87
C VAL A 25 47.00 -49.85 -46.17
N ILE A 26 47.52 -50.99 -46.66
CA ILE A 26 48.87 -51.09 -47.28
C ILE A 26 48.61 -51.22 -48.75
N THR A 27 49.30 -50.39 -49.56
CA THR A 27 49.25 -50.43 -51.03
C THR A 27 50.60 -50.70 -51.62
N ALA A 28 50.69 -51.69 -52.51
CA ALA A 28 51.88 -51.96 -53.27
C ALA A 28 52.23 -50.80 -54.18
N LYS A 29 53.50 -50.57 -54.39
CA LYS A 29 53.99 -49.65 -55.40
C LYS A 29 54.02 -50.34 -56.78
N GLU A 30 54.10 -49.55 -57.80
CA GLU A 30 54.14 -50.04 -59.18
C GLU A 30 55.29 -51.06 -59.34
N GLY A 31 54.97 -52.22 -59.92
CA GLY A 31 55.91 -53.33 -60.07
C GLY A 31 55.94 -54.33 -58.90
N TYR A 32 55.06 -54.15 -57.91
CA TYR A 32 54.90 -55.04 -56.73
C TYR A 32 53.47 -55.44 -56.47
N ASN A 33 53.29 -56.60 -55.85
CA ASN A 33 52.06 -57.07 -55.29
C ASN A 33 52.21 -57.54 -53.84
N LEU A 34 51.16 -57.58 -53.08
CA LEU A 34 51.11 -57.96 -51.66
C LEU A 34 50.30 -59.27 -51.47
N SER A 35 50.72 -60.08 -50.49
CA SER A 35 49.95 -61.27 -50.10
C SER A 35 50.07 -61.55 -48.60
N LEU A 36 49.06 -62.18 -48.01
CA LEU A 36 49.09 -62.69 -46.63
C LEU A 36 49.80 -64.03 -46.49
N THR A 37 50.23 -64.61 -47.63
CA THR A 37 50.95 -65.91 -47.69
C THR A 37 52.24 -65.80 -48.52
N ASP A 38 53.25 -66.57 -48.15
CA ASP A 38 54.61 -66.62 -48.83
C ASP A 38 54.63 -67.55 -50.07
N THR A 39 53.50 -68.13 -50.43
CA THR A 39 53.49 -69.12 -51.53
C THR A 39 53.41 -68.46 -52.90
N ALA A 40 54.12 -68.98 -53.86
CA ALA A 40 54.09 -68.50 -55.25
C ALA A 40 52.72 -68.57 -55.87
N ASN A 41 51.85 -69.44 -55.38
CA ASN A 41 50.44 -69.61 -55.81
C ASN A 41 49.44 -68.88 -54.86
N GLY A 42 49.90 -68.05 -53.95
CA GLY A 42 49.07 -67.22 -53.09
C GLY A 42 48.24 -66.19 -53.88
N VAL A 43 47.25 -65.62 -53.24
CA VAL A 43 46.50 -64.48 -53.80
C VAL A 43 47.36 -63.23 -53.64
N TRP A 44 47.77 -62.65 -54.74
CA TRP A 44 48.63 -61.47 -54.83
C TRP A 44 47.74 -60.30 -55.27
N VAL A 45 47.72 -59.24 -54.48
CA VAL A 45 46.81 -58.06 -54.64
C VAL A 45 47.63 -56.76 -54.61
N ASP A 46 47.00 -55.67 -55.09
CA ASP A 46 47.66 -54.36 -55.09
C ASP A 46 47.49 -53.67 -53.70
N SER A 47 46.56 -54.12 -52.87
CA SER A 47 46.42 -53.61 -51.53
C SER A 47 45.93 -54.67 -50.55
N LEU A 48 46.30 -54.54 -49.30
CA LEU A 48 45.77 -55.27 -48.14
C LEU A 48 45.09 -54.31 -47.16
N THR A 49 43.97 -54.72 -46.58
CA THR A 49 43.23 -53.93 -45.67
C THR A 49 43.01 -54.66 -44.34
N ALA A 50 43.19 -53.95 -43.23
CA ALA A 50 42.76 -54.35 -41.91
C ALA A 50 41.67 -53.40 -41.41
N SER A 51 40.56 -53.96 -40.97
CA SER A 51 39.37 -53.17 -40.62
C SER A 51 38.94 -53.27 -39.17
N ASP A 52 39.58 -54.22 -38.42
CA ASP A 52 39.22 -54.44 -37.00
C ASP A 52 39.74 -53.32 -36.12
N GLU A 53 38.83 -52.79 -35.27
CA GLU A 53 39.19 -51.79 -34.28
C GLU A 53 40.09 -52.39 -33.21
N THR A 54 41.28 -51.80 -33.07
CA THR A 54 42.27 -52.27 -32.13
C THR A 54 43.41 -51.26 -31.93
N GLY A 55 43.96 -51.21 -30.72
CA GLY A 55 45.17 -50.45 -30.41
C GLY A 55 46.50 -51.20 -30.66
N ASN A 56 46.47 -52.50 -30.99
CA ASN A 56 47.63 -53.38 -31.13
C ASN A 56 47.54 -54.26 -32.35
N GLY A 57 46.94 -53.79 -33.44
CA GLY A 57 46.79 -54.47 -34.67
C GLY A 57 48.17 -54.79 -35.31
N LYS A 58 48.28 -55.98 -35.95
CA LYS A 58 49.48 -56.38 -36.71
C LYS A 58 49.02 -57.01 -38.01
N LEU A 59 49.48 -56.45 -39.13
CA LEU A 59 49.28 -57.02 -40.42
C LEU A 59 50.60 -57.63 -40.86
N ILE A 60 50.63 -58.95 -41.04
CA ILE A 60 51.82 -59.71 -41.54
C ILE A 60 51.56 -60.01 -42.98
N PHE A 61 52.49 -59.65 -43.87
CA PHE A 61 52.33 -59.78 -45.30
C PHE A 61 53.67 -59.98 -45.98
N TYR A 62 53.62 -60.33 -47.25
CA TYR A 62 54.73 -60.49 -48.13
C TYR A 62 54.58 -59.57 -49.33
N VAL A 63 55.73 -59.12 -49.88
CA VAL A 63 55.78 -58.25 -51.07
C VAL A 63 56.48 -59.07 -52.20
N LYS A 64 55.86 -59.11 -53.38
CA LYS A 64 56.38 -59.79 -54.53
C LYS A 64 56.71 -58.79 -55.65
N ASN A 65 57.92 -58.81 -56.15
CA ASN A 65 58.26 -58.10 -57.37
C ASN A 65 57.64 -58.82 -58.57
N THR A 66 56.81 -58.07 -59.35
CA THR A 66 56.01 -58.66 -60.45
C THR A 66 56.83 -59.05 -61.65
N GLU A 67 58.01 -58.44 -61.86
CA GLU A 67 58.92 -58.75 -62.97
C GLU A 67 59.81 -59.95 -62.66
N THR A 68 60.42 -59.94 -61.47
CA THR A 68 61.36 -60.97 -61.07
C THR A 68 60.78 -62.19 -60.39
N GLY A 69 59.60 -62.09 -59.90
CA GLY A 69 58.90 -63.08 -59.08
C GLY A 69 59.49 -63.30 -57.67
N ILE A 70 60.46 -62.49 -57.27
CA ILE A 70 61.08 -62.56 -55.95
C ILE A 70 60.07 -62.12 -54.88
N ILE A 71 60.00 -62.91 -53.80
CA ILE A 71 59.08 -62.66 -52.65
C ILE A 71 59.98 -62.25 -51.47
N SER A 72 59.59 -61.19 -50.77
CA SER A 72 60.24 -60.69 -49.57
C SER A 72 60.13 -61.66 -48.39
N ALA A 73 60.92 -61.46 -47.36
CA ALA A 73 60.64 -62.02 -46.04
C ALA A 73 59.30 -61.43 -45.48
N ALA A 74 58.75 -62.04 -44.48
CA ALA A 74 57.56 -61.54 -43.82
C ALA A 74 57.77 -60.12 -43.30
N VAL A 75 56.89 -59.22 -43.70
CA VAL A 75 56.83 -57.82 -43.21
C VAL A 75 55.70 -57.71 -42.17
N THR A 76 55.93 -56.97 -41.12
CA THR A 76 54.95 -56.73 -40.08
C THR A 76 54.77 -55.25 -39.92
N GLU A 77 53.56 -54.81 -40.18
CA GLU A 77 53.13 -53.45 -39.89
C GLU A 77 52.17 -53.41 -38.72
N ASN A 78 52.37 -52.48 -37.83
CA ASN A 78 51.45 -52.22 -36.67
C ASN A 78 50.45 -51.15 -37.06
N TYR A 79 49.24 -51.34 -36.61
CA TYR A 79 48.17 -50.37 -36.85
C TYR A 79 47.29 -50.15 -35.60
N LYS A 80 46.61 -49.02 -35.55
CA LYS A 80 45.67 -48.67 -34.53
C LYS A 80 44.42 -48.08 -35.19
N ILE A 81 43.32 -48.77 -35.05
CA ILE A 81 42.02 -48.35 -35.63
C ILE A 81 41.04 -48.14 -34.53
N ASP A 82 40.42 -46.97 -34.57
CA ASP A 82 39.31 -46.61 -33.76
C ASP A 82 38.30 -45.84 -34.62
N LYS A 83 37.11 -46.37 -34.83
CA LYS A 83 36.03 -45.79 -35.62
C LYS A 83 34.87 -45.37 -34.73
N THR A 84 34.98 -45.64 -33.43
CA THR A 84 33.98 -45.31 -32.43
C THR A 84 34.19 -43.87 -32.00
N ALA A 85 33.13 -43.04 -32.14
CA ALA A 85 33.21 -41.67 -31.73
C ALA A 85 33.14 -41.50 -30.19
N PRO A 86 33.86 -40.52 -29.63
CA PRO A 86 33.83 -40.25 -28.20
C PRO A 86 32.41 -39.86 -27.71
N THR A 87 32.14 -40.04 -26.41
CA THR A 87 30.91 -39.61 -25.76
C THR A 87 31.18 -38.50 -24.75
N GLY A 88 30.17 -37.70 -24.40
CA GLY A 88 30.33 -36.64 -23.41
C GLY A 88 29.06 -36.11 -22.85
N GLU A 89 29.19 -35.25 -21.84
CA GLU A 89 28.09 -34.61 -21.15
C GLU A 89 28.40 -33.13 -20.89
N VAL A 90 27.30 -32.32 -20.85
CA VAL A 90 27.31 -30.92 -20.39
C VAL A 90 26.59 -30.86 -19.08
N LYS A 91 27.22 -30.32 -18.05
CA LYS A 91 26.59 -30.01 -16.75
C LYS A 91 26.57 -28.52 -16.53
N MET A 92 25.44 -28.01 -16.01
CA MET A 92 25.22 -26.63 -15.57
C MET A 92 24.78 -26.62 -14.11
N ASN A 93 25.61 -26.08 -13.21
CA ASN A 93 25.35 -26.11 -11.74
C ASN A 93 24.97 -27.52 -11.25
N GLU A 94 25.78 -28.56 -11.59
CA GLU A 94 25.55 -29.99 -11.28
C GLU A 94 24.29 -30.62 -11.92
N ARG A 95 23.48 -29.87 -12.66
CA ARG A 95 22.36 -30.42 -13.42
C ARG A 95 22.88 -30.93 -14.78
N THR A 96 22.49 -32.12 -15.14
CA THR A 96 22.78 -32.63 -16.48
C THR A 96 21.95 -31.87 -17.51
N ALA A 97 22.60 -31.05 -18.31
CA ALA A 97 21.99 -30.24 -19.36
C ALA A 97 22.18 -30.87 -20.75
N PHE A 98 22.33 -32.20 -20.83
CA PHE A 98 22.69 -32.92 -22.03
C PHE A 98 21.47 -33.17 -22.93
N GLN A 99 21.56 -32.75 -24.18
CA GLN A 99 20.65 -33.13 -25.27
C GLN A 99 21.40 -33.91 -26.32
N LYS A 100 21.03 -35.15 -26.51
CA LYS A 100 21.68 -36.07 -27.47
C LYS A 100 21.42 -35.64 -28.92
N PHE A 101 20.32 -34.95 -29.16
CA PHE A 101 19.92 -34.48 -30.49
C PHE A 101 19.73 -32.97 -30.46
N ILE A 102 20.49 -32.24 -31.24
CA ILE A 102 20.47 -30.76 -31.31
C ILE A 102 19.05 -30.21 -31.62
N ASN A 103 18.30 -30.94 -32.40
CA ASN A 103 16.91 -30.55 -32.78
C ASN A 103 15.85 -30.75 -31.70
N THR A 104 16.22 -31.19 -30.49
CA THR A 104 15.33 -31.30 -29.33
C THR A 104 15.61 -30.25 -28.23
N ILE A 105 16.54 -29.32 -28.51
CA ILE A 105 16.90 -28.28 -27.55
C ILE A 105 15.71 -27.34 -27.33
N THR A 106 15.41 -27.03 -26.07
CA THR A 106 14.43 -26.06 -25.63
C THR A 106 15.07 -25.10 -24.62
N PHE A 107 14.48 -23.92 -24.41
CA PHE A 107 14.94 -23.03 -23.33
C PHE A 107 14.14 -23.35 -22.05
N GLY A 108 14.43 -24.53 -21.48
CA GLY A 108 13.73 -25.05 -20.29
C GLY A 108 14.50 -24.91 -18.98
N LEU A 109 15.77 -24.48 -19.03
CA LEU A 109 16.58 -24.24 -17.84
C LEU A 109 16.57 -22.77 -17.48
N PHE A 110 16.26 -22.45 -16.22
CA PHE A 110 16.26 -21.08 -15.69
C PHE A 110 17.26 -20.96 -14.55
N PHE A 111 17.99 -19.85 -14.52
CA PHE A 111 19.02 -19.57 -13.52
C PHE A 111 18.94 -18.10 -13.10
N LYS A 112 19.01 -17.84 -11.81
CA LYS A 112 19.06 -16.48 -11.25
C LYS A 112 20.48 -15.99 -10.96
N ASP A 113 21.40 -16.93 -10.83
CA ASP A 113 22.80 -16.69 -10.50
C ASP A 113 23.71 -17.23 -11.61
N ASP A 114 25.00 -16.93 -11.53
CA ASP A 114 26.03 -17.43 -12.43
C ASP A 114 25.96 -18.94 -12.62
N VAL A 115 26.23 -19.38 -13.83
CA VAL A 115 26.18 -20.80 -14.19
C VAL A 115 27.59 -21.35 -14.37
N HIS A 116 27.92 -22.32 -13.55
CA HIS A 116 29.15 -23.12 -13.72
C HIS A 116 28.91 -24.23 -14.73
N VAL A 117 29.66 -24.20 -15.84
CA VAL A 117 29.58 -25.19 -16.92
C VAL A 117 30.75 -26.14 -16.81
N LYS A 118 30.47 -27.43 -16.77
CA LYS A 118 31.43 -28.49 -16.78
C LYS A 118 31.17 -29.48 -17.92
N LEU A 119 32.17 -29.65 -18.78
CA LEU A 119 32.13 -30.59 -19.89
C LEU A 119 32.94 -31.85 -19.53
N THR A 120 32.36 -33.01 -19.76
CA THR A 120 33.07 -34.28 -19.57
C THR A 120 33.02 -35.10 -20.87
N ALA A 121 34.08 -35.81 -21.15
CA ALA A 121 34.13 -36.68 -22.31
C ALA A 121 34.87 -37.97 -21.98
N THR A 122 34.49 -39.06 -22.67
CA THR A 122 35.12 -40.36 -22.54
C THR A 122 35.27 -41.02 -23.92
N ASP A 123 36.40 -41.66 -24.14
CA ASP A 123 36.68 -42.56 -25.25
C ASP A 123 37.56 -43.71 -24.76
N GLU A 124 37.12 -44.94 -24.96
CA GLU A 124 37.75 -46.13 -24.40
C GLU A 124 38.87 -46.69 -25.27
N ALA A 125 38.91 -46.37 -26.57
CA ALA A 125 39.84 -46.93 -27.52
C ALA A 125 41.07 -46.05 -27.78
N SER A 126 40.86 -44.93 -28.50
CA SER A 126 41.99 -44.04 -28.83
C SER A 126 42.20 -42.95 -27.75
N GLY A 127 41.22 -42.74 -26.89
CA GLY A 127 41.23 -41.69 -25.89
C GLY A 127 40.86 -40.32 -26.44
N VAL A 128 40.34 -39.48 -25.54
CA VAL A 128 39.92 -38.11 -25.88
C VAL A 128 41.12 -37.23 -26.20
N LYS A 129 41.09 -36.54 -27.34
CA LYS A 129 42.09 -35.59 -27.80
C LYS A 129 41.78 -34.17 -27.39
N SER A 130 40.52 -33.74 -27.58
CA SER A 130 40.08 -32.38 -27.25
C SER A 130 38.59 -32.32 -26.92
N VAL A 131 38.24 -31.37 -26.04
CA VAL A 131 36.86 -30.99 -25.70
C VAL A 131 36.78 -29.49 -25.83
N MET A 132 36.03 -29.01 -26.78
CA MET A 132 35.89 -27.60 -27.07
C MET A 132 34.41 -27.20 -27.04
N TYR A 133 34.11 -25.95 -26.71
CA TYR A 133 32.75 -25.45 -26.72
C TYR A 133 32.57 -24.21 -27.59
N PHE A 134 31.29 -23.96 -27.92
CA PHE A 134 30.81 -22.74 -28.53
C PHE A 134 29.53 -22.31 -27.82
N LYS A 135 29.47 -21.05 -27.34
CA LYS A 135 28.26 -20.47 -26.73
C LYS A 135 27.47 -19.74 -27.80
N SER A 136 26.17 -20.06 -27.93
CA SER A 136 25.23 -19.39 -28.83
C SER A 136 24.09 -18.80 -28.03
N ASP A 137 23.56 -17.64 -28.43
CA ASP A 137 22.34 -17.02 -27.89
C ASP A 137 21.03 -17.58 -28.48
N ARG A 138 21.16 -18.52 -29.43
CA ARG A 138 20.02 -19.17 -30.09
C ARG A 138 20.33 -20.65 -30.39
N ILE A 139 19.27 -21.37 -30.69
CA ILE A 139 19.41 -22.74 -31.19
C ILE A 139 19.96 -22.71 -32.62
N LEU A 140 21.05 -23.45 -32.85
CA LEU A 140 21.66 -23.63 -34.16
C LEU A 140 21.19 -24.94 -34.80
N THR A 141 21.10 -24.95 -36.13
CA THR A 141 20.88 -26.18 -36.89
C THR A 141 22.14 -27.06 -36.92
N ASP A 142 21.99 -28.35 -37.24
CA ASP A 142 23.10 -29.28 -37.40
C ASP A 142 24.16 -28.76 -38.39
N GLU A 143 23.71 -28.10 -39.46
CA GLU A 143 24.61 -27.54 -40.48
C GLU A 143 25.41 -26.36 -39.92
N GLU A 144 24.75 -25.48 -39.16
CA GLU A 144 25.41 -24.35 -38.51
C GLU A 144 26.41 -24.81 -37.46
N VAL A 145 26.08 -25.81 -36.63
CA VAL A 145 27.01 -26.37 -35.62
C VAL A 145 28.23 -26.99 -36.30
N ARG A 146 28.06 -27.71 -37.42
CA ARG A 146 29.19 -28.27 -38.19
C ARG A 146 30.05 -27.21 -38.86
N ALA A 147 29.50 -26.05 -39.13
CA ALA A 147 30.21 -24.93 -39.76
C ALA A 147 30.97 -24.05 -38.78
N ILE A 148 30.84 -24.27 -37.46
CA ILE A 148 31.56 -23.50 -36.43
C ILE A 148 33.07 -23.74 -36.57
N THR A 149 33.83 -22.65 -36.59
CA THR A 149 35.29 -22.66 -36.71
C THR A 149 36.02 -22.10 -35.49
N ASP A 150 35.34 -21.31 -34.69
CA ASP A 150 35.84 -20.56 -33.54
C ASP A 150 35.53 -21.26 -32.20
N TRP A 151 35.81 -22.55 -32.14
CA TRP A 151 35.68 -23.36 -30.94
C TRP A 151 36.65 -22.90 -29.84
N THR A 152 36.15 -22.81 -28.59
CA THR A 152 36.97 -22.49 -27.41
C THR A 152 37.40 -23.74 -26.69
N ASP A 153 38.70 -23.86 -26.46
CA ASP A 153 39.32 -24.97 -25.70
C ASP A 153 39.25 -24.69 -24.20
N ASN A 154 38.10 -25.04 -23.60
CA ASN A 154 37.90 -25.01 -22.17
C ASN A 154 36.76 -25.96 -21.80
N SER A 155 36.96 -26.76 -20.76
CA SER A 155 35.96 -27.74 -20.31
C SER A 155 35.37 -27.44 -18.93
N ASP A 156 35.78 -26.30 -18.30
CA ASP A 156 35.38 -25.93 -16.94
C ASP A 156 35.43 -24.42 -16.84
N PHE A 157 34.23 -23.76 -16.82
CA PHE A 157 34.10 -22.30 -16.88
C PHE A 157 32.77 -21.80 -16.34
N ASP A 158 32.73 -20.52 -15.96
CA ASP A 158 31.55 -19.85 -15.50
C ASP A 158 30.96 -18.95 -16.59
N ILE A 159 29.62 -18.81 -16.59
CA ILE A 159 28.88 -17.85 -17.38
C ILE A 159 28.21 -16.91 -16.40
N GLU A 160 28.58 -15.63 -16.48
CA GLU A 160 28.00 -14.57 -15.63
C GLU A 160 26.52 -14.37 -15.94
N ALA A 161 25.70 -14.25 -14.87
CA ALA A 161 24.29 -14.01 -14.97
C ALA A 161 24.01 -12.61 -15.51
N LYS A 162 23.20 -12.56 -16.54
CA LYS A 162 22.69 -11.31 -17.08
C LYS A 162 21.23 -11.52 -17.44
N ASP A 163 20.39 -10.71 -16.83
CA ASP A 163 18.95 -10.85 -16.94
C ASP A 163 18.47 -10.97 -18.39
N MET A 164 17.55 -11.91 -18.63
CA MET A 164 16.97 -12.26 -19.92
C MET A 164 17.96 -12.78 -20.99
N ASP A 165 19.26 -12.93 -20.67
CA ASP A 165 20.21 -13.58 -21.58
C ASP A 165 19.88 -15.07 -21.73
N LYS A 166 19.90 -15.53 -22.97
CA LYS A 166 19.67 -16.92 -23.35
C LYS A 166 20.94 -17.51 -23.96
N PHE A 167 21.20 -18.78 -23.67
CA PHE A 167 22.32 -19.45 -24.27
C PHE A 167 22.14 -20.96 -24.42
N VAL A 168 22.87 -21.51 -25.39
CA VAL A 168 23.08 -22.95 -25.62
C VAL A 168 24.56 -23.18 -25.69
N ILE A 169 25.05 -24.25 -25.04
CA ILE A 169 26.42 -24.65 -25.15
C ILE A 169 26.52 -25.82 -26.13
N TYR A 170 27.17 -25.61 -27.26
CA TYR A 170 27.52 -26.66 -28.19
C TYR A 170 28.94 -27.16 -27.85
N VAL A 171 29.14 -28.47 -27.92
CA VAL A 171 30.42 -29.09 -27.57
C VAL A 171 30.90 -29.97 -28.74
N ARG A 172 32.17 -29.81 -29.11
CA ARG A 172 32.88 -30.64 -30.06
C ARG A 172 33.91 -31.47 -29.31
N ILE A 173 33.73 -32.79 -29.37
CA ILE A 173 34.63 -33.75 -28.76
C ILE A 173 35.34 -34.47 -29.89
N GLU A 174 36.69 -34.53 -29.87
CA GLU A 174 37.50 -35.22 -30.83
C GLU A 174 38.40 -36.24 -30.10
N ASP A 175 38.47 -37.44 -30.62
CA ASP A 175 39.39 -38.46 -30.13
C ASP A 175 40.74 -38.42 -30.85
N ASN A 176 41.69 -39.26 -30.43
CA ASN A 176 43.04 -39.33 -31.10
C ASN A 176 43.00 -39.98 -32.47
N ALA A 177 41.89 -40.66 -32.82
CA ALA A 177 41.74 -41.24 -34.19
C ALA A 177 41.12 -40.24 -35.16
N GLY A 178 40.54 -39.09 -34.63
CA GLY A 178 39.87 -38.05 -35.40
C GLY A 178 38.39 -38.28 -35.59
N ASN A 179 37.75 -39.16 -34.79
CA ASN A 179 36.31 -39.20 -34.74
C ASN A 179 35.81 -38.01 -33.95
N VAL A 180 34.66 -37.46 -34.36
CA VAL A 180 34.11 -36.26 -33.78
C VAL A 180 32.66 -36.50 -33.34
N THR A 181 32.35 -36.13 -32.11
CA THR A 181 31.02 -36.04 -31.59
C THR A 181 30.67 -34.58 -31.36
N LEU A 182 29.45 -34.18 -31.82
CA LEU A 182 28.84 -32.86 -31.54
C LEU A 182 27.62 -33.09 -30.67
N ILE A 183 27.57 -32.36 -29.56
CA ILE A 183 26.43 -32.36 -28.64
C ILE A 183 26.03 -30.92 -28.32
N GLY A 184 24.80 -30.71 -27.90
CA GLY A 184 24.31 -29.44 -27.41
C GLY A 184 23.73 -29.58 -25.98
N SER A 185 23.84 -28.55 -25.19
CA SER A 185 23.08 -28.46 -23.94
C SER A 185 21.61 -28.22 -24.24
N ASP A 186 20.72 -28.39 -23.25
CA ASP A 186 19.45 -27.70 -23.29
C ASP A 186 19.68 -26.19 -23.21
N GLY A 187 18.70 -25.39 -23.70
CA GLY A 187 18.80 -23.94 -23.65
C GLY A 187 18.58 -23.44 -22.24
N ALA A 188 19.40 -22.48 -21.84
CA ALA A 188 19.32 -21.81 -20.56
C ALA A 188 18.91 -20.36 -20.76
N THR A 189 18.13 -19.84 -19.78
CA THR A 189 17.73 -18.45 -19.67
C THR A 189 18.14 -17.94 -18.30
N PHE A 190 18.81 -16.81 -18.23
CA PHE A 190 18.98 -16.08 -16.99
C PHE A 190 17.73 -15.27 -16.71
N ASP A 191 17.24 -15.36 -15.45
CA ASP A 191 16.16 -14.57 -14.93
C ASP A 191 16.52 -14.16 -13.51
N THR A 192 16.97 -12.93 -13.37
CA THR A 192 17.51 -12.39 -12.11
C THR A 192 16.49 -11.50 -11.40
N THR A 193 15.32 -11.27 -12.02
CA THR A 193 14.28 -10.39 -11.54
C THR A 193 13.19 -11.20 -10.85
N ALA A 194 12.83 -10.81 -9.63
CA ALA A 194 11.74 -11.47 -8.92
C ALA A 194 10.39 -10.96 -9.41
N PRO A 195 9.34 -11.81 -9.38
CA PRO A 195 7.98 -11.42 -9.74
C PRO A 195 7.49 -10.19 -8.98
N GLU A 196 6.81 -9.27 -9.65
CA GLU A 196 6.19 -8.10 -9.05
C GLU A 196 4.74 -8.38 -8.65
N ILE A 197 4.38 -8.01 -7.41
CA ILE A 197 3.00 -8.07 -6.91
C ILE A 197 2.37 -6.70 -7.10
N VAL A 198 1.38 -6.61 -7.98
CA VAL A 198 0.70 -5.37 -8.39
C VAL A 198 -0.69 -5.29 -7.75
N GLY A 199 -1.15 -4.06 -7.41
CA GLY A 199 -2.47 -3.78 -6.85
C GLY A 199 -2.51 -3.68 -5.33
N VAL A 200 -1.46 -4.15 -4.64
CA VAL A 200 -1.30 -4.03 -3.18
C VAL A 200 0.15 -3.74 -2.80
N GLU A 201 0.34 -3.23 -1.59
CA GLU A 201 1.65 -2.96 -1.01
C GLU A 201 1.89 -3.88 0.20
N ASN A 202 3.17 -4.23 0.44
CA ASN A 202 3.53 -5.04 1.60
C ASN A 202 3.22 -4.32 2.93
N ASP A 203 2.74 -5.08 3.93
CA ASP A 203 2.40 -4.62 5.28
C ASP A 203 1.31 -3.53 5.34
N LYS A 204 0.51 -3.37 4.28
CA LYS A 204 -0.56 -2.38 4.20
C LYS A 204 -1.92 -2.96 4.56
N THR A 205 -2.75 -2.12 5.18
CA THR A 205 -4.16 -2.43 5.48
C THR A 205 -5.07 -1.81 4.43
N TYR A 206 -6.01 -2.59 3.93
CA TYR A 206 -7.06 -2.18 3.00
C TYR A 206 -8.43 -2.44 3.58
N TYR A 207 -9.41 -1.61 3.23
CA TYR A 207 -10.77 -1.65 3.76
C TYR A 207 -11.81 -1.96 2.67
N VAL A 208 -11.36 -2.06 1.44
CA VAL A 208 -12.18 -2.41 0.27
C VAL A 208 -11.49 -3.50 -0.51
N THR A 209 -12.26 -4.23 -1.31
CA THR A 209 -11.76 -5.29 -2.17
C THR A 209 -10.65 -4.79 -3.08
N LYS A 210 -9.56 -5.55 -3.16
CA LYS A 210 -8.39 -5.27 -3.99
C LYS A 210 -8.15 -6.41 -4.97
N LYS A 211 -7.90 -6.07 -6.22
CA LYS A 211 -7.40 -7.00 -7.22
C LYS A 211 -5.88 -7.03 -7.14
N VAL A 212 -5.36 -8.23 -7.17
CA VAL A 212 -3.93 -8.49 -7.20
C VAL A 212 -3.60 -9.13 -8.53
N ALA A 213 -2.53 -8.65 -9.16
CA ALA A 213 -1.95 -9.27 -10.34
C ALA A 213 -0.45 -9.52 -10.10
N ILE A 214 0.05 -10.59 -10.70
CA ILE A 214 1.48 -10.89 -10.66
C ILE A 214 2.04 -10.61 -12.04
N ASP A 215 3.07 -9.78 -12.12
CA ASP A 215 3.77 -9.45 -13.36
C ASP A 215 5.12 -10.13 -13.40
N ASP A 216 5.24 -11.16 -14.26
CA ASP A 216 6.47 -11.91 -14.48
C ASP A 216 6.33 -12.78 -15.74
N GLU A 217 7.34 -12.72 -16.63
CA GLU A 217 7.34 -13.50 -17.88
C GLU A 217 7.59 -15.00 -17.66
N ASN A 218 8.25 -15.35 -16.57
CA ASN A 218 8.68 -16.72 -16.27
C ASN A 218 8.05 -17.28 -15.00
N LEU A 219 6.90 -16.77 -14.63
CA LEU A 219 6.16 -17.17 -13.42
C LEU A 219 6.04 -18.70 -13.32
N ALA A 220 6.35 -19.22 -12.14
CA ALA A 220 6.22 -20.64 -11.83
C ALA A 220 5.05 -20.93 -10.90
N SER A 221 4.83 -20.10 -9.88
CA SER A 221 3.76 -20.32 -8.91
C SER A 221 3.35 -19.05 -8.20
N VAL A 222 2.06 -19.00 -7.84
CA VAL A 222 1.47 -18.00 -6.94
C VAL A 222 0.73 -18.74 -5.86
N THR A 223 0.95 -18.33 -4.61
CA THR A 223 0.20 -18.87 -3.46
C THR A 223 -0.38 -17.76 -2.60
N LEU A 224 -1.57 -17.99 -2.09
CA LEU A 224 -2.27 -17.15 -1.12
C LEU A 224 -2.47 -17.98 0.16
N ASN A 225 -1.83 -17.58 1.25
CA ASN A 225 -1.81 -18.34 2.51
C ASN A 225 -1.36 -19.81 2.33
N GLY A 226 -0.45 -20.05 1.37
CA GLY A 226 0.06 -21.39 1.05
C GLY A 226 -0.80 -22.22 0.09
N GLU A 227 -1.95 -21.73 -0.34
CA GLU A 227 -2.80 -22.38 -1.35
C GLU A 227 -2.51 -21.76 -2.73
N THR A 228 -2.41 -22.60 -3.77
CA THR A 228 -2.16 -22.14 -5.14
C THR A 228 -3.37 -21.36 -5.67
N VAL A 229 -3.08 -20.21 -6.27
CA VAL A 229 -4.07 -19.35 -6.93
C VAL A 229 -3.60 -18.98 -8.34
N GLU A 230 -4.48 -18.39 -9.13
CA GLU A 230 -4.15 -17.83 -10.45
C GLU A 230 -3.24 -16.58 -10.29
N ASP A 231 -2.63 -16.13 -11.38
CA ASP A 231 -1.80 -14.92 -11.43
C ASP A 231 -2.58 -13.61 -11.23
N VAL A 232 -3.91 -13.68 -11.32
CA VAL A 232 -4.85 -12.59 -11.05
C VAL A 232 -5.95 -13.08 -10.11
N PHE A 233 -6.10 -12.43 -8.95
CA PHE A 233 -7.11 -12.78 -7.96
C PHE A 233 -7.56 -11.53 -7.18
N THR A 234 -8.55 -11.70 -6.30
CA THR A 234 -9.10 -10.62 -5.47
C THR A 234 -8.97 -10.93 -3.98
N LEU A 235 -8.62 -9.90 -3.20
CA LEU A 235 -8.70 -9.88 -1.74
C LEU A 235 -9.98 -9.14 -1.35
N VAL A 236 -10.92 -9.84 -0.71
CA VAL A 236 -12.24 -9.30 -0.39
C VAL A 236 -12.20 -8.49 0.90
N GLY A 237 -12.76 -7.27 0.87
CA GLY A 237 -12.76 -6.28 1.96
C GLY A 237 -13.90 -6.43 2.98
N ASP A 238 -14.55 -7.58 3.10
CA ASP A 238 -15.75 -7.78 3.91
C ASP A 238 -15.51 -8.28 5.34
N LYS A 239 -14.26 -8.65 5.67
CA LYS A 239 -13.87 -9.24 6.95
C LYS A 239 -12.42 -8.95 7.32
N ASP A 240 -12.11 -9.09 8.61
CA ASP A 240 -10.74 -9.13 9.09
C ASP A 240 -10.02 -10.38 8.55
N ALA A 241 -8.95 -10.16 7.78
CA ALA A 241 -8.13 -11.22 7.25
C ALA A 241 -6.68 -10.75 7.07
N THR A 242 -5.76 -11.68 7.24
CA THR A 242 -4.35 -11.51 6.88
C THR A 242 -4.04 -12.44 5.73
N TYR A 243 -3.50 -11.89 4.67
CA TYR A 243 -3.11 -12.65 3.50
C TYR A 243 -1.59 -12.58 3.32
N VAL A 244 -0.97 -13.75 3.15
CA VAL A 244 0.42 -13.88 2.72
C VAL A 244 0.39 -14.29 1.25
N ILE A 245 0.85 -13.41 0.39
CA ILE A 245 0.98 -13.61 -1.06
C ILE A 245 2.44 -13.95 -1.32
N ARG A 246 2.71 -15.16 -1.82
CA ARG A 246 4.06 -15.57 -2.18
C ARG A 246 4.06 -15.99 -3.65
N THR A 247 4.95 -15.42 -4.41
CA THR A 247 5.15 -15.72 -5.83
C THR A 247 6.60 -16.15 -6.08
N GLU A 248 6.78 -17.09 -7.01
CA GLU A 248 8.07 -17.63 -7.38
C GLU A 248 8.11 -17.85 -8.90
N ASP A 249 9.20 -17.45 -9.54
CA ASP A 249 9.46 -17.71 -10.96
C ASP A 249 10.16 -19.04 -11.20
N LYS A 250 10.45 -19.37 -12.47
CA LYS A 250 11.13 -20.62 -12.87
C LYS A 250 12.61 -20.64 -12.50
N ALA A 251 13.22 -19.47 -12.26
CA ALA A 251 14.61 -19.36 -11.81
C ALA A 251 14.74 -19.50 -10.29
N GLY A 252 13.61 -19.38 -9.56
CA GLY A 252 13.55 -19.47 -8.10
C GLY A 252 13.75 -18.12 -7.43
N ASN A 253 13.48 -16.98 -8.11
CA ASN A 253 13.32 -15.70 -7.44
C ASN A 253 11.95 -15.66 -6.78
N VAL A 254 11.87 -14.99 -5.62
CA VAL A 254 10.67 -15.00 -4.77
C VAL A 254 10.34 -13.59 -4.33
N THR A 255 9.06 -13.25 -4.42
CA THR A 255 8.49 -12.08 -3.74
C THR A 255 7.40 -12.54 -2.77
N GLU A 256 7.39 -11.94 -1.57
CA GLU A 256 6.39 -12.25 -0.55
C GLU A 256 5.86 -10.97 0.09
N TYR A 257 4.53 -10.79 0.11
CA TYR A 257 3.85 -9.68 0.74
C TYR A 257 2.88 -10.19 1.80
N THR A 258 2.79 -9.45 2.89
CA THR A 258 1.71 -9.59 3.88
C THR A 258 0.74 -8.43 3.71
N VAL A 259 -0.54 -8.72 3.53
CA VAL A 259 -1.60 -7.74 3.30
C VAL A 259 -2.71 -7.96 4.33
N TYR A 260 -3.19 -6.85 4.90
CA TYR A 260 -4.27 -6.88 5.89
C TYR A 260 -5.55 -6.35 5.26
N MET A 261 -6.62 -7.13 5.35
CA MET A 261 -7.97 -6.70 4.96
C MET A 261 -8.80 -6.46 6.20
N LYS A 262 -9.55 -5.35 6.23
CA LYS A 262 -10.50 -5.03 7.29
C LYS A 262 -11.82 -4.55 6.68
N PRO A 263 -12.97 -4.88 7.27
CA PRO A 263 -14.24 -4.35 6.78
C PRO A 263 -14.34 -2.83 7.04
N ILE A 264 -15.07 -2.11 6.22
CA ILE A 264 -15.34 -0.68 6.36
C ILE A 264 -15.95 -0.37 7.75
N SER A 265 -16.74 -1.32 8.30
CA SER A 265 -17.33 -1.21 9.64
C SER A 265 -16.27 -0.97 10.73
N SER A 266 -15.06 -1.51 10.59
CA SER A 266 -13.98 -1.30 11.56
C SER A 266 -13.57 0.17 11.72
N ILE A 267 -13.85 1.01 10.72
CA ILE A 267 -13.68 2.47 10.78
C ILE A 267 -14.99 3.13 11.27
N THR A 268 -16.12 2.74 10.70
CA THR A 268 -17.40 3.40 10.91
C THR A 268 -18.05 3.05 12.23
N ASP A 269 -17.63 1.96 12.89
CA ASP A 269 -18.14 1.55 14.21
C ASP A 269 -17.87 2.62 15.29
N ALA A 270 -16.80 3.39 15.16
CA ALA A 270 -16.49 4.50 16.05
C ALA A 270 -17.58 5.57 16.10
N ILE A 271 -18.35 5.73 15.04
CA ILE A 271 -19.47 6.68 14.93
C ILE A 271 -20.83 6.01 14.84
N SER A 272 -20.91 4.69 14.95
CA SER A 272 -22.15 3.94 14.69
C SER A 272 -23.29 4.35 15.63
N ALA A 273 -22.99 4.56 16.93
CA ALA A 273 -23.94 4.95 17.96
C ALA A 273 -24.20 6.47 18.02
N ILE A 274 -23.42 7.29 17.30
CA ILE A 274 -23.59 8.73 17.25
C ILE A 274 -24.66 9.09 16.23
N THR A 275 -25.65 9.87 16.65
CA THR A 275 -26.77 10.35 15.83
C THR A 275 -26.86 11.87 15.90
N ALA A 276 -27.65 12.48 15.04
CA ALA A 276 -27.91 13.92 15.09
C ALA A 276 -28.50 14.38 16.44
N ASP A 277 -29.20 13.49 17.16
CA ASP A 277 -29.86 13.81 18.43
C ASP A 277 -28.91 13.73 19.63
N ASN A 278 -27.77 13.00 19.53
CA ASN A 278 -26.85 12.79 20.66
C ASN A 278 -25.40 13.22 20.41
N VAL A 279 -25.08 13.68 19.20
CA VAL A 279 -23.71 14.13 18.86
C VAL A 279 -23.31 15.35 19.69
N LYS A 280 -22.10 15.35 20.23
CA LYS A 280 -21.55 16.41 21.07
C LYS A 280 -20.28 17.00 20.44
N SER A 281 -19.90 18.19 20.87
CA SER A 281 -18.64 18.81 20.43
C SER A 281 -17.40 17.94 20.75
N SER A 282 -17.46 17.13 21.82
CA SER A 282 -16.43 16.15 22.16
C SER A 282 -16.24 15.04 21.14
N ASP A 283 -17.20 14.78 20.28
CA ASP A 283 -17.14 13.73 19.25
C ASP A 283 -16.47 14.20 17.95
N ALA A 284 -16.21 15.50 17.83
CA ALA A 284 -15.68 16.13 16.61
C ALA A 284 -14.37 15.53 16.11
N GLU A 285 -13.44 15.19 17.02
CA GLU A 285 -12.16 14.59 16.67
C GLU A 285 -12.34 13.16 16.10
N THR A 286 -13.21 12.36 16.73
CA THR A 286 -13.55 11.01 16.27
C THR A 286 -14.20 11.06 14.90
N ILE A 287 -15.18 11.94 14.71
CA ILE A 287 -15.89 12.10 13.43
C ILE A 287 -14.91 12.55 12.32
N SER A 288 -14.05 13.52 12.60
CA SER A 288 -13.05 14.01 11.65
C SER A 288 -12.00 12.96 11.31
N SER A 289 -11.63 12.11 12.27
CA SER A 289 -10.71 10.99 12.03
C SER A 289 -11.34 9.94 11.11
N VAL A 290 -12.60 9.59 11.34
CA VAL A 290 -13.35 8.66 10.48
C VAL A 290 -13.53 9.24 9.07
N GLU A 291 -13.93 10.52 8.97
CA GLU A 291 -14.12 11.20 7.69
C GLU A 291 -12.84 11.20 6.85
N ARG A 292 -11.69 11.50 7.44
CA ARG A 292 -10.40 11.47 6.75
C ARG A 292 -10.07 10.07 6.23
N GLN A 293 -10.24 9.03 7.06
CA GLN A 293 -9.99 7.64 6.64
C GLN A 293 -10.92 7.21 5.49
N ILE A 294 -12.20 7.64 5.53
CA ILE A 294 -13.15 7.38 4.44
C ILE A 294 -12.70 8.08 3.15
N LEU A 295 -12.23 9.33 3.23
CA LEU A 295 -11.75 10.07 2.07
C LEU A 295 -10.49 9.42 1.46
N ASP A 296 -9.53 9.00 2.30
CA ASP A 296 -8.32 8.30 1.87
C ASP A 296 -8.66 6.98 1.13
N ILE A 297 -9.65 6.24 1.64
CA ILE A 297 -10.13 5.01 0.99
C ILE A 297 -10.87 5.33 -0.32
N ALA A 298 -11.71 6.37 -0.33
CA ALA A 298 -12.48 6.76 -1.51
C ALA A 298 -11.57 7.27 -2.64
N GLU A 299 -10.46 7.94 -2.34
CA GLU A 299 -9.46 8.36 -3.33
C GLU A 299 -8.76 7.17 -3.97
N ALA A 300 -8.51 6.11 -3.18
CA ALA A 300 -7.92 4.85 -3.65
C ALA A 300 -8.93 3.92 -4.35
N PHE A 301 -10.20 4.34 -4.48
CA PHE A 301 -11.30 3.51 -5.00
C PHE A 301 -11.42 3.54 -6.54
N ASP A 302 -10.69 4.40 -7.22
CA ASP A 302 -10.83 4.71 -8.66
C ASP A 302 -10.26 3.64 -9.61
N ASP A 303 -9.91 2.47 -9.12
CA ASP A 303 -9.35 1.38 -9.92
C ASP A 303 -10.39 0.40 -10.49
N GLY A 304 -11.67 0.63 -10.27
CA GLY A 304 -12.79 -0.16 -10.82
C GLY A 304 -12.92 -1.58 -10.22
N GLU A 305 -12.28 -1.87 -9.10
CA GLU A 305 -12.17 -3.20 -8.52
C GLU A 305 -13.00 -3.40 -7.26
N SER A 306 -13.35 -2.30 -6.59
CA SER A 306 -14.22 -2.32 -5.41
C SER A 306 -15.68 -2.49 -5.81
N THR A 307 -16.47 -3.10 -4.92
CA THR A 307 -17.88 -3.37 -5.20
C THR A 307 -18.75 -2.14 -5.03
N GLU A 308 -19.90 -2.10 -5.74
CA GLU A 308 -20.91 -1.04 -5.57
C GLU A 308 -21.40 -0.96 -4.12
N ASP A 309 -21.47 -2.09 -3.42
CA ASP A 309 -21.85 -2.16 -2.01
C ASP A 309 -20.83 -1.46 -1.09
N GLU A 310 -19.54 -1.65 -1.33
CA GLU A 310 -18.46 -0.97 -0.59
C GLU A 310 -18.50 0.54 -0.84
N TRP A 311 -18.72 0.97 -2.08
CA TRP A 311 -18.89 2.38 -2.41
C TRP A 311 -20.08 3.01 -1.71
N ASN A 312 -21.22 2.33 -1.69
CA ASN A 312 -22.42 2.79 -1.00
C ASN A 312 -22.19 2.91 0.51
N LYS A 313 -21.46 1.99 1.13
CA LYS A 313 -21.08 2.07 2.55
C LYS A 313 -20.17 3.26 2.85
N LEU A 314 -19.16 3.51 2.02
CA LEU A 314 -18.26 4.66 2.17
C LEU A 314 -19.00 5.99 2.01
N THR A 315 -19.81 6.12 0.97
CA THR A 315 -20.59 7.35 0.71
C THR A 315 -21.62 7.65 1.79
N ALA A 316 -22.28 6.60 2.31
CA ALA A 316 -23.21 6.73 3.43
C ALA A 316 -22.48 7.16 4.72
N ALA A 317 -21.31 6.62 5.00
CA ALA A 317 -20.51 6.99 6.15
C ALA A 317 -19.97 8.43 6.03
N ALA A 318 -19.52 8.85 4.85
CA ALA A 318 -19.11 10.23 4.60
C ALA A 318 -20.26 11.22 4.79
N ALA A 319 -21.46 10.90 4.28
CA ALA A 319 -22.64 11.71 4.48
C ALA A 319 -22.99 11.82 5.97
N LYS A 320 -22.92 10.72 6.72
CA LYS A 320 -23.13 10.71 8.17
C LYS A 320 -22.13 11.62 8.89
N CYS A 321 -20.85 11.54 8.60
CA CYS A 321 -19.83 12.42 9.19
C CYS A 321 -20.15 13.90 8.95
N LYS A 322 -20.53 14.24 7.72
CA LYS A 322 -20.90 15.60 7.34
C LYS A 322 -22.14 16.11 8.11
N ASP A 323 -23.17 15.28 8.23
CA ASP A 323 -24.39 15.64 8.96
C ASP A 323 -24.11 15.82 10.46
N LEU A 324 -23.28 14.96 11.06
CA LEU A 324 -22.88 15.08 12.46
C LEU A 324 -22.04 16.34 12.71
N ASN A 325 -21.06 16.64 11.87
CA ASN A 325 -20.26 17.87 11.97
C ASN A 325 -21.13 19.13 11.82
N LYS A 326 -22.09 19.10 10.90
CA LYS A 326 -23.07 20.18 10.75
C LYS A 326 -23.88 20.38 12.04
N ARG A 327 -24.33 19.29 12.67
CA ARG A 327 -25.10 19.38 13.93
C ARG A 327 -24.27 19.95 15.09
N ILE A 328 -23.01 19.55 15.19
CA ILE A 328 -22.08 20.14 16.19
C ILE A 328 -21.96 21.65 15.98
N ALA A 329 -21.79 22.10 14.74
CA ALA A 329 -21.69 23.51 14.43
C ALA A 329 -22.98 24.27 14.75
N GLU A 330 -24.17 23.73 14.43
CA GLU A 330 -25.46 24.32 14.75
C GLU A 330 -25.65 24.51 16.28
N VAL A 331 -25.23 23.51 17.07
CA VAL A 331 -25.30 23.60 18.54
C VAL A 331 -24.34 24.68 19.07
N ALA A 332 -23.10 24.71 18.55
CA ALA A 332 -22.11 25.70 18.95
C ALA A 332 -22.54 27.13 18.58
N ASP A 333 -23.09 27.33 17.40
CA ASP A 333 -23.62 28.63 16.94
C ASP A 333 -24.80 29.08 17.84
N GLU A 334 -25.69 28.17 18.23
CA GLU A 334 -26.80 28.49 19.09
C GLU A 334 -26.39 28.86 20.53
N ILE A 335 -25.38 28.13 21.09
CA ILE A 335 -24.77 28.48 22.38
C ILE A 335 -24.16 29.89 22.31
N SER A 336 -23.44 30.19 21.24
CA SER A 336 -22.83 31.52 21.03
C SER A 336 -23.90 32.60 20.95
N ARG A 337 -24.93 32.41 20.14
CA ARG A 337 -26.06 33.33 19.98
C ARG A 337 -26.73 33.65 21.33
N LEU A 338 -27.04 32.62 22.11
CA LEU A 338 -27.66 32.76 23.42
C LEU A 338 -26.76 33.49 24.39
N THR A 339 -25.44 33.14 24.37
CA THR A 339 -24.45 33.79 25.23
C THR A 339 -24.33 35.29 24.95
N ASP A 340 -24.23 35.64 23.68
CA ASP A 340 -24.13 37.04 23.25
C ASP A 340 -25.40 37.83 23.57
N ALA A 341 -26.57 37.20 23.35
CA ALA A 341 -27.84 37.82 23.61
C ALA A 341 -28.06 38.11 25.12
N VAL A 342 -27.76 37.16 26.02
CA VAL A 342 -27.89 37.38 27.47
C VAL A 342 -26.86 38.39 27.97
N ASN A 343 -25.59 38.27 27.53
CA ASN A 343 -24.52 39.19 27.92
C ASN A 343 -24.67 40.59 27.36
N GLY A 344 -25.54 40.78 26.37
CA GLY A 344 -25.91 42.08 25.80
C GLY A 344 -26.76 42.92 26.75
N TYR A 345 -27.38 42.33 27.76
CA TYR A 345 -28.14 43.05 28.77
C TYR A 345 -27.23 43.52 29.92
N ASP A 346 -27.48 44.78 30.34
CA ASP A 346 -26.86 45.36 31.53
C ASP A 346 -27.90 45.29 32.67
N ILE A 347 -27.58 44.60 33.76
CA ILE A 347 -28.47 44.43 34.91
C ILE A 347 -28.94 45.77 35.51
N ASP A 348 -28.13 46.81 35.41
CA ASP A 348 -28.46 48.15 35.91
C ASP A 348 -29.27 48.99 34.90
N LYS A 349 -29.56 48.45 33.69
CA LYS A 349 -30.33 49.12 32.64
C LYS A 349 -31.49 48.32 32.10
N VAL A 350 -31.63 47.05 32.52
CA VAL A 350 -32.76 46.20 32.10
C VAL A 350 -34.09 46.75 32.66
N THR A 351 -35.10 46.83 31.80
CA THR A 351 -36.40 47.42 32.14
C THR A 351 -37.56 46.44 31.94
N SER A 352 -38.79 46.82 32.32
CA SER A 352 -40.00 46.03 32.06
C SER A 352 -40.22 45.73 30.56
N ALA A 353 -39.70 46.57 29.66
CA ALA A 353 -39.78 46.36 28.23
C ALA A 353 -38.99 45.15 27.74
N ASP A 354 -37.89 44.83 28.43
CA ASP A 354 -36.99 43.72 28.08
C ASP A 354 -37.49 42.34 28.57
N LYS A 355 -38.48 42.35 29.47
CA LYS A 355 -38.98 41.13 30.15
C LYS A 355 -39.32 40.00 29.20
N ALA A 356 -40.08 40.27 28.15
CA ALA A 356 -40.53 39.22 27.20
C ALA A 356 -39.37 38.62 26.44
N ASP A 357 -38.34 39.40 26.06
CA ASP A 357 -37.18 38.95 25.35
C ASP A 357 -36.26 38.10 26.27
N VAL A 358 -36.07 38.50 27.52
CA VAL A 358 -35.31 37.73 28.52
C VAL A 358 -36.03 36.41 28.86
N GLU A 359 -37.36 36.41 29.03
CA GLU A 359 -38.15 35.18 29.21
C GLU A 359 -37.99 34.22 28.04
N LYS A 360 -37.96 34.75 26.81
CA LYS A 360 -37.72 33.96 25.60
C LYS A 360 -36.32 33.36 25.58
N LEU A 361 -35.29 34.13 25.95
CA LEU A 361 -33.93 33.61 26.06
C LEU A 361 -33.81 32.45 27.05
N ILE A 362 -34.47 32.54 28.20
CA ILE A 362 -34.52 31.45 29.17
C ILE A 362 -35.18 30.21 28.56
N SER A 363 -36.31 30.37 27.84
CA SER A 363 -37.00 29.27 27.17
C SER A 363 -36.11 28.63 26.06
N ASP A 364 -35.41 29.44 25.29
CA ASP A 364 -34.48 28.96 24.26
C ASP A 364 -33.32 28.16 24.91
N ILE A 365 -32.75 28.65 26.03
CA ILE A 365 -31.70 27.94 26.81
C ILE A 365 -32.28 26.63 27.36
N ASP A 366 -33.48 26.59 27.90
CA ASP A 366 -34.11 25.37 28.42
C ASP A 366 -34.31 24.34 27.30
N THR A 367 -34.73 24.78 26.12
CA THR A 367 -34.87 23.90 24.96
C THR A 367 -33.56 23.24 24.57
N LEU A 368 -32.47 24.00 24.64
CA LEU A 368 -31.12 23.45 24.34
C LEU A 368 -30.64 22.50 25.45
N LEU A 369 -30.91 22.83 26.72
CA LEU A 369 -30.58 22.00 27.90
C LEU A 369 -31.33 20.66 27.91
N ASP A 370 -32.55 20.60 27.36
CA ASP A 370 -33.34 19.37 27.26
C ASP A 370 -32.77 18.38 26.22
N GLY A 371 -31.91 18.84 25.31
CA GLY A 371 -31.26 17.98 24.30
C GLY A 371 -30.07 17.18 24.84
N ASP A 372 -29.72 16.08 24.12
CA ASP A 372 -28.57 15.21 24.42
C ASP A 372 -27.27 15.63 23.73
N ASN A 373 -27.30 16.74 22.98
CA ASN A 373 -26.18 17.23 22.16
C ASN A 373 -25.13 18.06 22.91
N LEU A 374 -25.23 18.19 24.22
CA LEU A 374 -24.32 19.00 25.02
C LEU A 374 -23.32 18.15 25.80
N THR A 375 -22.09 18.59 25.81
CA THR A 375 -21.09 18.12 26.76
C THR A 375 -21.47 18.62 28.19
N GLU A 376 -20.87 18.00 29.20
CA GLU A 376 -21.08 18.41 30.59
C GLU A 376 -20.64 19.87 30.85
N SER A 377 -19.58 20.30 30.21
CA SER A 377 -19.06 21.67 30.26
C SER A 377 -20.02 22.69 29.62
N GLU A 378 -20.55 22.38 28.43
CA GLU A 378 -21.49 23.23 27.71
C GLU A 378 -22.81 23.33 28.47
N ARG A 379 -23.30 22.24 29.04
CA ARG A 379 -24.49 22.22 29.91
C ARG A 379 -24.31 23.10 31.15
N ALA A 380 -23.16 23.00 31.82
CA ALA A 380 -22.86 23.83 32.97
C ALA A 380 -22.75 25.32 32.60
N ALA A 381 -22.20 25.66 31.45
CA ALA A 381 -22.15 27.04 30.95
C ALA A 381 -23.54 27.60 30.64
N LEU A 382 -24.41 26.82 30.03
CA LEU A 382 -25.80 27.21 29.73
C LEU A 382 -26.63 27.35 31.01
N GLU A 383 -26.44 26.51 32.03
CA GLU A 383 -27.11 26.67 33.32
C GLU A 383 -26.65 27.96 34.03
N ALA A 384 -25.36 28.30 33.97
CA ALA A 384 -24.86 29.57 34.47
C ALA A 384 -25.42 30.76 33.72
N LEU A 385 -25.52 30.67 32.37
CA LEU A 385 -26.13 31.69 31.51
C LEU A 385 -27.61 31.89 31.84
N LYS A 386 -28.35 30.81 32.05
CA LYS A 386 -29.75 30.83 32.51
C LYS A 386 -29.87 31.51 33.85
N GLY A 387 -28.92 31.27 34.77
CA GLY A 387 -28.85 31.98 36.06
C GLY A 387 -28.69 33.48 35.87
N THR A 388 -27.84 33.92 34.94
CA THR A 388 -27.70 35.34 34.58
C THR A 388 -29.01 35.93 34.03
N ALA A 389 -29.64 35.23 33.09
CA ALA A 389 -30.92 35.69 32.53
C ALA A 389 -32.05 35.79 33.59
N ARG A 390 -32.07 34.84 34.54
CA ARG A 390 -33.02 34.92 35.68
C ARG A 390 -32.75 36.12 36.58
N ALA A 391 -31.49 36.45 36.86
CA ALA A 391 -31.14 37.62 37.64
C ALA A 391 -31.60 38.93 36.97
N LEU A 392 -31.64 39.00 35.64
CA LEU A 392 -32.23 40.14 34.91
C LEU A 392 -33.76 40.23 35.17
N LEU A 393 -34.47 39.10 35.10
CA LEU A 393 -35.92 39.09 35.43
C LEU A 393 -36.19 39.46 36.89
N ASP A 394 -35.38 38.96 37.81
CA ASP A 394 -35.50 39.30 39.25
C ASP A 394 -35.27 40.81 39.48
N ARG A 395 -34.33 41.42 38.72
CA ARG A 395 -34.11 42.87 38.78
C ARG A 395 -35.30 43.66 38.24
N ILE A 396 -35.87 43.24 37.10
CA ILE A 396 -37.08 43.83 36.53
C ILE A 396 -38.25 43.73 37.52
N ALA A 397 -38.44 42.56 38.14
CA ALA A 397 -39.50 42.33 39.11
C ALA A 397 -39.30 43.20 40.37
N ALA A 398 -38.08 43.27 40.89
CA ALA A 398 -37.74 44.08 42.05
C ALA A 398 -37.96 45.58 41.80
N ALA A 399 -37.57 46.08 40.59
CA ALA A 399 -37.92 47.48 40.21
C ALA A 399 -39.42 47.77 40.17
N LYS A 400 -40.15 46.85 39.57
CA LYS A 400 -41.61 46.94 39.54
C LYS A 400 -42.25 46.93 40.94
N ASP A 401 -41.81 45.98 41.79
CA ASP A 401 -42.34 45.89 43.18
C ASP A 401 -42.00 47.15 43.98
N ALA A 402 -40.82 47.75 43.79
CA ALA A 402 -40.44 49.00 44.38
C ALA A 402 -41.35 50.17 43.91
N ALA A 403 -41.67 50.21 42.60
CA ALA A 403 -42.56 51.23 42.02
C ALA A 403 -44.05 51.10 42.48
N GLU A 404 -44.45 49.87 42.76
CA GLU A 404 -45.83 49.53 43.20
C GLU A 404 -45.93 49.27 44.71
N ALA A 405 -44.97 49.69 45.51
CA ALA A 405 -44.98 49.49 46.95
C ALA A 405 -46.24 50.00 47.60
N ASP A 406 -46.75 49.31 48.63
CA ASP A 406 -48.03 49.65 49.29
C ASP A 406 -48.03 51.06 49.90
N GLU A 407 -46.85 51.50 50.34
CA GLU A 407 -46.61 52.85 50.87
C GLU A 407 -46.86 53.92 49.78
N ILE A 408 -46.47 53.64 48.53
CA ILE A 408 -46.70 54.54 47.39
C ILE A 408 -48.15 54.53 47.00
N LYS A 409 -48.82 53.37 46.99
CA LYS A 409 -50.24 53.20 46.67
C LYS A 409 -51.11 53.81 47.69
N ALA A 410 -50.71 53.81 48.96
CA ALA A 410 -51.53 54.39 50.09
C ALA A 410 -51.80 55.85 49.92
N VAL A 411 -51.02 56.57 49.12
CA VAL A 411 -51.18 58.02 48.90
C VAL A 411 -51.75 58.38 47.52
N ASP A 412 -52.11 57.34 46.73
CA ASP A 412 -52.71 57.57 45.41
C ASP A 412 -53.96 58.47 45.50
N GLY A 413 -53.96 59.51 44.67
CA GLY A 413 -55.04 60.50 44.66
C GLY A 413 -54.97 61.62 45.72
N ILE A 414 -53.93 61.56 46.60
CA ILE A 414 -53.65 62.67 47.50
C ILE A 414 -52.81 63.72 46.74
N THR A 415 -53.37 64.96 46.73
CA THR A 415 -52.69 66.08 46.04
C THR A 415 -52.58 67.25 46.97
N LYS A 416 -51.86 68.29 46.61
CA LYS A 416 -51.74 69.52 47.35
C LYS A 416 -53.14 70.22 47.66
N ASP A 417 -54.14 69.90 46.80
CA ASP A 417 -55.48 70.55 46.85
C ASP A 417 -56.48 69.78 47.74
N ASN A 418 -56.18 68.48 48.07
CA ASN A 418 -57.11 67.66 48.89
C ASN A 418 -56.43 67.06 50.12
N VAL A 419 -55.16 67.30 50.35
CA VAL A 419 -54.32 66.70 51.43
C VAL A 419 -54.83 67.22 52.81
N LYS A 420 -54.81 66.36 53.82
CA LYS A 420 -55.13 66.65 55.21
C LYS A 420 -53.88 66.41 56.09
N LEU A 421 -53.90 66.96 57.29
CA LEU A 421 -52.85 66.83 58.29
C LEU A 421 -52.62 65.36 58.68
N GLU A 422 -53.68 64.55 58.73
CA GLU A 422 -53.63 63.12 59.03
C GLU A 422 -52.88 62.31 57.99
N ASP A 423 -52.74 62.82 56.78
CA ASP A 423 -52.03 62.16 55.66
C ASP A 423 -50.50 62.28 55.75
N LYS A 424 -49.97 63.10 56.67
CA LYS A 424 -48.60 63.51 56.77
C LYS A 424 -47.62 62.29 56.82
N GLU A 425 -47.87 61.38 57.79
CA GLU A 425 -47.01 60.20 58.02
C GLU A 425 -46.97 59.26 56.81
N ALA A 426 -48.13 59.02 56.17
CA ALA A 426 -48.26 58.22 54.98
C ALA A 426 -47.47 58.85 53.78
N LEU A 427 -47.61 60.17 53.61
CA LEU A 427 -46.91 60.92 52.58
C LEU A 427 -45.38 60.95 52.80
N GLU A 428 -44.89 61.12 54.04
CA GLU A 428 -43.45 61.04 54.35
C GLU A 428 -42.93 59.66 54.13
N THR A 429 -43.70 58.63 54.37
CA THR A 429 -43.30 57.22 54.09
C THR A 429 -43.28 56.95 52.58
N ALA A 430 -44.30 57.43 51.87
CA ALA A 430 -44.33 57.31 50.39
C ALA A 430 -43.22 58.10 49.69
N GLU A 431 -42.89 59.32 50.22
CA GLU A 431 -41.73 60.08 49.67
C GLU A 431 -40.43 59.25 49.75
N LYS A 432 -40.15 58.69 50.93
CA LYS A 432 -38.97 57.84 51.11
C LYS A 432 -38.95 56.59 50.20
N ALA A 433 -40.12 55.94 50.04
CA ALA A 433 -40.27 54.78 49.15
C ALA A 433 -40.02 55.16 47.67
N LEU A 434 -40.61 56.30 47.22
CA LEU A 434 -40.40 56.79 45.85
C LEU A 434 -38.96 57.21 45.60
N GLU A 435 -38.32 57.93 46.54
CA GLU A 435 -36.91 58.30 46.44
C GLU A 435 -36.02 57.06 46.47
N GLY A 436 -36.35 56.03 47.28
CA GLY A 436 -35.67 54.73 47.30
C GLY A 436 -35.81 53.99 45.99
N ALA A 437 -37.00 53.89 45.43
CA ALA A 437 -37.29 53.25 44.17
C ALA A 437 -36.49 53.90 43.01
N LEU A 438 -36.52 55.20 42.88
CA LEU A 438 -35.82 55.97 41.86
C LEU A 438 -34.30 55.88 42.02
N ARG A 439 -33.74 55.80 43.23
CA ARG A 439 -32.31 55.72 43.52
C ARG A 439 -31.79 54.29 43.33
N ASP A 440 -32.47 53.28 43.90
CA ASP A 440 -31.96 51.89 43.98
C ASP A 440 -32.19 51.14 42.67
N PHE A 441 -33.05 51.64 41.79
CA PHE A 441 -33.40 51.08 40.48
C PHE A 441 -33.22 52.13 39.35
N ASP A 442 -32.27 53.07 39.54
CA ASP A 442 -31.87 54.02 38.49
C ASP A 442 -31.48 53.25 37.17
N GLY A 443 -32.11 53.59 36.07
CA GLY A 443 -31.95 52.90 34.78
C GLY A 443 -32.76 51.62 34.61
N ASN A 444 -33.46 51.11 35.62
CA ASN A 444 -34.32 49.90 35.52
C ASN A 444 -35.82 50.19 35.26
N TYR A 445 -36.13 51.39 34.98
CA TYR A 445 -37.49 51.85 34.58
C TYR A 445 -37.45 52.26 33.09
N THR A 446 -38.52 51.98 32.38
CA THR A 446 -38.74 52.62 31.07
C THR A 446 -38.94 54.14 31.28
N ASP A 447 -38.69 54.97 30.25
CA ASP A 447 -38.84 56.44 30.33
C ASP A 447 -40.17 56.78 30.86
N LYS A 448 -41.23 56.06 30.51
CA LYS A 448 -42.59 56.29 30.98
C LYS A 448 -42.81 55.96 32.48
N GLU A 449 -42.24 54.78 32.91
CA GLU A 449 -42.30 54.37 34.32
C GLU A 449 -41.54 55.34 35.22
N GLN A 450 -40.41 55.81 34.78
CA GLN A 450 -39.59 56.78 35.46
C GLN A 450 -40.34 58.13 35.57
N GLU A 451 -40.92 58.64 34.46
CA GLU A 451 -41.68 59.83 34.42
C GLU A 451 -42.89 59.76 35.37
N ASP A 452 -43.61 58.60 35.40
CA ASP A 452 -44.70 58.34 36.31
C ASP A 452 -44.25 58.40 37.78
N LEU A 453 -43.14 57.82 38.16
CA LEU A 453 -42.56 57.79 39.50
C LEU A 453 -42.10 59.20 39.93
N GLU A 454 -41.41 59.92 39.07
CA GLU A 454 -40.99 61.31 39.29
C GLU A 454 -42.18 62.23 39.46
N THR A 455 -43.23 62.08 38.64
CA THR A 455 -44.52 62.86 38.78
C THR A 455 -45.20 62.57 40.09
N ARG A 456 -45.23 61.30 40.52
CA ARG A 456 -45.82 60.91 41.84
C ARG A 456 -45.00 61.50 42.96
N LEU A 457 -43.64 61.45 42.90
CA LEU A 457 -42.78 62.07 43.91
C LEU A 457 -42.98 63.57 44.01
N GLU A 458 -43.07 64.26 42.89
CA GLU A 458 -43.38 65.70 42.86
C GLU A 458 -44.78 65.99 43.49
N THR A 459 -45.78 65.15 43.22
CA THR A 459 -47.13 65.28 43.81
C THR A 459 -47.09 65.13 45.32
N VAL A 460 -46.40 64.11 45.82
CA VAL A 460 -46.21 63.85 47.26
C VAL A 460 -45.46 65.00 47.93
N LYS A 461 -44.38 65.49 47.34
CA LYS A 461 -43.62 66.65 47.85
C LYS A 461 -44.47 67.91 47.88
N ALA A 462 -45.30 68.14 46.88
CA ALA A 462 -46.23 69.29 46.86
C ALA A 462 -47.27 69.16 47.91
N ALA A 463 -47.81 67.98 48.16
CA ALA A 463 -48.80 67.75 49.24
C ALA A 463 -48.15 67.95 50.64
N LEU A 464 -46.93 67.41 50.87
CA LEU A 464 -46.23 67.67 52.14
C LEU A 464 -45.92 69.15 52.35
N ALA A 465 -45.54 69.88 51.33
CA ALA A 465 -45.31 71.34 51.39
C ALA A 465 -46.60 72.07 51.75
N ALA A 466 -47.74 71.63 51.23
CA ALA A 466 -49.04 72.19 51.58
C ALA A 466 -49.37 71.98 53.05
N ILE A 467 -49.12 70.79 53.63
CA ILE A 467 -49.25 70.52 55.07
C ILE A 467 -48.34 71.43 55.87
N GLY A 468 -47.02 71.47 55.49
CA GLY A 468 -46.08 72.34 56.22
C GLY A 468 -46.43 73.82 56.21
N ASN A 469 -47.07 74.32 55.15
CA ASN A 469 -47.60 75.66 55.07
C ASN A 469 -48.80 75.80 55.96
N ALA A 470 -49.70 74.84 56.04
CA ALA A 470 -50.82 74.84 56.93
C ALA A 470 -50.43 74.78 58.40
N GLU A 471 -49.47 73.95 58.75
CA GLU A 471 -48.88 73.90 60.12
C GLU A 471 -48.24 75.23 60.54
N LYS A 472 -47.45 75.87 59.66
CA LYS A 472 -46.95 77.21 59.95
C LYS A 472 -47.99 78.25 60.13
N ALA A 473 -49.03 78.26 59.30
CA ALA A 473 -50.16 79.18 59.43
C ALA A 473 -50.88 78.96 60.74
N ALA A 474 -51.09 77.69 61.15
CA ALA A 474 -51.73 77.36 62.42
C ALA A 474 -50.87 77.81 63.62
N GLU A 475 -49.56 77.67 63.57
CA GLU A 475 -48.61 78.17 64.60
C GLU A 475 -48.64 79.70 64.69
N GLU A 476 -48.67 80.38 63.55
CA GLU A 476 -48.80 81.86 63.52
C GLU A 476 -50.14 82.33 64.05
N ILE A 477 -51.24 81.65 63.70
CA ILE A 477 -52.60 81.96 64.25
C ILE A 477 -52.60 81.73 65.76
N GLY A 478 -51.95 80.64 66.25
CA GLY A 478 -51.87 80.34 67.68
C GLY A 478 -51.05 81.37 68.47
N LYS A 479 -50.26 82.21 67.84
CA LYS A 479 -49.49 83.32 68.44
C LYS A 479 -50.24 84.60 68.47
N LEU A 480 -51.42 84.70 67.89
CA LEU A 480 -52.29 85.87 67.96
C LEU A 480 -52.88 85.97 69.33
N PRO A 481 -52.98 87.20 69.93
CA PRO A 481 -53.64 87.37 71.23
C PRO A 481 -55.10 86.93 71.16
N SER A 482 -55.59 86.23 72.22
CA SER A 482 -56.96 85.84 72.28
C SER A 482 -57.86 87.09 72.35
N ALA A 483 -59.00 87.09 71.62
CA ALA A 483 -59.90 88.22 71.54
C ALA A 483 -60.66 88.56 72.90
N ASP A 484 -60.12 88.02 74.00
CA ASP A 484 -60.66 88.22 75.33
C ASP A 484 -59.66 88.84 76.31
N ASP A 485 -58.88 89.84 75.82
CA ASP A 485 -58.19 90.79 76.73
C ASP A 485 -58.50 92.23 76.38
#